data_4d8a06b8d8589ae81b6df2b71cd7633d
#
_entry.id   4d8a06b8d8589ae81b6df2b71cd7633d
#
_cell.length_a   1.000
_cell.length_b   1.000
_cell.length_c   1.000
_cell.angle_alpha   90.00
_cell.angle_beta   90.00
_cell.angle_gamma   90.00
#
_symmetry.space_group_name_H-M   'P 1'
#
loop_
_entity.id
_entity.type
_entity.pdbx_description
1 polymer ?
#
loop_
_entity_poly.entity_id
_entity_poly.type
_entity_poly.pdbx_seq_one_letter_code
_entity_poly.pdbx_strand_id
1 'polypeptide(L)'
;VHRMDDYLFAVSMYSERTQNTEIMNDENRMGWHQNNGMTYIYDSDQDQYTDNFWNTVNPLRLPGTTVVPVNIGTGTPDSSGYAQGGDYCSNESWVGGSTIGNYGISGMSFSGAIANKAKSTDGEITYAPNLKGKKSWFMFENEIVCLGAGIQNKGMDLPVETTIENRRLGTDGENAFVVNGEETNLPMK
;
A
#
# COMPACT_ATOMS: atom_id res chain seq x y z
N VAL A 1 9.89 -3.83 10.46
CA VAL A 1 9.27 -5.08 10.93
C VAL A 1 9.27 -5.07 12.44
N HIS A 2 8.12 -5.40 13.04
CA HIS A 2 7.91 -5.56 14.47
C HIS A 2 7.41 -6.99 14.71
N ARG A 3 8.10 -7.74 15.58
CA ARG A 3 7.80 -9.13 15.82
C ARG A 3 7.53 -9.35 17.31
N MET A 4 6.40 -9.98 17.58
CA MET A 4 5.98 -10.44 18.90
C MET A 4 5.81 -11.98 18.87
N ASP A 5 5.44 -12.57 19.98
CA ASP A 5 5.31 -14.03 20.06
C ASP A 5 4.18 -14.57 19.18
N ASP A 6 3.07 -13.82 19.10
CA ASP A 6 1.84 -14.26 18.44
C ASP A 6 1.64 -13.63 17.05
N TYR A 7 2.41 -12.58 16.70
CA TYR A 7 2.26 -11.92 15.40
C TYR A 7 3.55 -11.24 14.93
N LEU A 8 3.57 -10.96 13.64
CA LEU A 8 4.55 -10.10 13.01
C LEU A 8 3.82 -9.00 12.24
N PHE A 9 4.17 -7.76 12.51
CA PHE A 9 3.73 -6.60 11.74
C PHE A 9 4.87 -6.06 10.88
N ALA A 10 4.59 -5.80 9.62
CA ALA A 10 5.52 -5.11 8.74
C ALA A 10 4.81 -3.97 8.02
N VAL A 11 5.56 -2.93 7.71
CA VAL A 11 5.10 -1.83 6.86
C VAL A 11 6.12 -1.59 5.77
N SER A 12 5.63 -1.45 4.55
CA SER A 12 6.44 -1.14 3.39
C SER A 12 6.40 0.35 3.10
N MET A 13 7.56 0.98 3.08
CA MET A 13 7.72 2.43 2.97
C MET A 13 8.71 2.77 1.87
N TYR A 14 8.60 3.97 1.33
CA TYR A 14 9.51 4.51 0.34
C TYR A 14 9.95 5.93 0.68
N SER A 15 10.89 6.45 -0.09
CA SER A 15 11.30 7.85 -0.10
C SER A 15 11.89 8.18 -1.48
N GLU A 16 12.37 9.38 -1.68
CA GLU A 16 13.09 9.77 -2.91
C GLU A 16 14.33 8.90 -3.21
N ARG A 17 14.81 8.12 -2.24
CA ARG A 17 15.96 7.22 -2.38
C ARG A 17 15.62 5.84 -2.89
N THR A 18 14.33 5.51 -2.94
CA THR A 18 13.84 4.20 -3.36
C THR A 18 12.64 4.37 -4.27
N GLN A 19 12.40 3.40 -5.12
CA GLN A 19 11.19 3.36 -5.92
C GLN A 19 9.96 3.00 -5.06
N ASN A 20 8.79 3.49 -5.48
CA ASN A 20 7.52 3.16 -4.84
C ASN A 20 7.13 1.69 -5.07
N THR A 21 7.65 1.10 -6.12
CA THR A 21 7.42 -0.30 -6.47
C THR A 21 8.54 -0.78 -7.37
N GLU A 22 8.69 -2.08 -7.48
CA GLU A 22 9.56 -2.70 -8.47
C GLU A 22 8.68 -3.32 -9.56
N ILE A 23 8.90 -2.88 -10.80
CA ILE A 23 8.30 -3.46 -12.00
C ILE A 23 9.45 -3.87 -12.91
N MET A 24 9.57 -5.16 -13.20
CA MET A 24 10.67 -5.71 -13.99
C MET A 24 10.19 -6.94 -14.77
N ASN A 25 10.72 -7.17 -15.96
CA ASN A 25 10.47 -8.36 -16.78
C ASN A 25 8.97 -8.68 -16.97
N ASP A 26 8.13 -7.68 -17.11
CA ASP A 26 6.67 -7.82 -17.18
C ASP A 26 5.99 -8.33 -15.88
N GLU A 27 6.73 -8.37 -14.79
CA GLU A 27 6.20 -8.76 -13.48
C GLU A 27 5.76 -7.54 -12.67
N ASN A 28 4.85 -7.76 -11.72
CA ASN A 28 4.38 -6.77 -10.76
C ASN A 28 3.80 -5.49 -11.38
N ARG A 29 3.17 -5.59 -12.53
CA ARG A 29 2.71 -4.45 -13.33
C ARG A 29 1.67 -3.56 -12.65
N MET A 30 1.00 -4.05 -11.61
CA MET A 30 0.02 -3.32 -10.83
C MET A 30 0.47 -3.07 -9.39
N GLY A 31 1.77 -3.18 -9.12
CA GLY A 31 2.36 -3.00 -7.79
C GLY A 31 2.47 -1.55 -7.31
N TRP A 32 1.83 -0.61 -7.96
CA TRP A 32 2.00 0.85 -7.78
C TRP A 32 2.02 1.34 -6.34
N HIS A 33 1.26 0.69 -5.48
CA HIS A 33 1.03 1.15 -4.11
C HIS A 33 1.67 0.26 -3.03
N GLN A 34 2.46 -0.74 -3.42
CA GLN A 34 3.05 -1.68 -2.47
C GLN A 34 3.92 -1.00 -1.40
N ASN A 35 4.61 0.07 -1.73
CA ASN A 35 5.44 0.80 -0.78
C ASN A 35 4.78 2.06 -0.20
N ASN A 36 3.51 2.30 -0.50
CA ASN A 36 2.76 3.48 0.00
C ASN A 36 2.25 3.31 1.44
N GLY A 37 3.01 2.63 2.28
CA GLY A 37 2.61 2.31 3.64
C GLY A 37 1.73 1.06 3.71
N MET A 38 1.88 0.13 2.78
CA MET A 38 1.20 -1.16 2.88
C MET A 38 1.62 -1.86 4.16
N THR A 39 0.63 -2.36 4.88
CA THR A 39 0.82 -3.09 6.12
C THR A 39 0.61 -4.58 5.91
N TYR A 40 1.39 -5.36 6.61
CA TYR A 40 1.33 -6.81 6.62
C TYR A 40 1.20 -7.29 8.06
N ILE A 41 0.22 -8.12 8.31
CA ILE A 41 0.03 -8.79 9.61
C ILE A 41 0.10 -10.29 9.35
N TYR A 42 1.11 -10.91 9.92
CA TYR A 42 1.27 -12.37 9.93
C TYR A 42 0.95 -12.85 11.34
N ASP A 43 0.02 -13.74 11.46
CA ASP A 43 -0.42 -14.39 12.68
C ASP A 43 -0.41 -15.92 12.50
N SER A 44 -1.29 -16.64 13.14
CA SER A 44 -1.43 -18.09 12.97
C SER A 44 -1.94 -18.49 11.58
N ASP A 45 -2.65 -17.58 10.87
CA ASP A 45 -3.06 -17.78 9.48
C ASP A 45 -1.90 -17.40 8.54
N GLN A 46 -1.07 -18.38 8.22
CA GLN A 46 0.07 -18.19 7.33
C GLN A 46 -0.33 -18.04 5.86
N ASP A 47 -1.57 -18.37 5.51
CA ASP A 47 -2.04 -18.41 4.13
C ASP A 47 -2.53 -17.04 3.63
N GLN A 48 -2.56 -16.02 4.49
CA GLN A 48 -3.05 -14.69 4.14
C GLN A 48 -2.40 -14.10 2.89
N TYR A 49 -1.10 -14.27 2.70
CA TYR A 49 -0.35 -13.69 1.58
C TYR A 49 0.13 -14.73 0.56
N THR A 50 -0.27 -15.98 0.71
CA THR A 50 -0.05 -17.07 -0.23
C THR A 50 -1.33 -17.31 -1.04
N ASP A 51 -1.41 -18.42 -1.72
CA ASP A 51 -2.63 -18.92 -2.35
C ASP A 51 -3.37 -17.85 -3.19
N ASN A 52 -2.67 -17.28 -4.16
CA ASN A 52 -3.19 -16.29 -5.11
C ASN A 52 -3.57 -14.91 -4.54
N PHE A 53 -3.14 -14.53 -3.34
CA PHE A 53 -3.40 -13.20 -2.80
C PHE A 53 -3.06 -12.10 -3.82
N TRP A 54 -1.85 -12.10 -4.35
CA TRP A 54 -1.38 -11.07 -5.28
C TRP A 54 -2.11 -11.05 -6.63
N ASN A 55 -2.71 -12.17 -7.03
CA ASN A 55 -3.50 -12.27 -8.24
C ASN A 55 -4.95 -11.81 -8.07
N THR A 56 -5.43 -11.71 -6.83
CA THR A 56 -6.83 -11.46 -6.52
C THR A 56 -7.08 -10.20 -5.72
N VAL A 57 -6.08 -9.70 -4.99
CA VAL A 57 -6.19 -8.46 -4.23
C VAL A 57 -6.45 -7.27 -5.16
N ASN A 58 -7.27 -6.32 -4.73
CA ASN A 58 -7.44 -5.06 -5.45
C ASN A 58 -6.16 -4.22 -5.30
N PRO A 59 -5.38 -3.99 -6.38
CA PRO A 59 -4.10 -3.29 -6.30
C PRO A 59 -4.22 -1.80 -5.95
N LEU A 60 -5.43 -1.24 -6.06
CA LEU A 60 -5.73 0.14 -5.66
C LEU A 60 -6.14 0.23 -4.18
N ARG A 61 -6.33 -0.89 -3.49
CA ARG A 61 -6.81 -0.95 -2.09
C ARG A 61 -5.99 -1.95 -1.29
N LEU A 62 -4.67 -1.79 -1.30
CA LEU A 62 -3.80 -2.60 -0.46
C LEU A 62 -3.91 -2.17 1.01
N PRO A 63 -3.84 -3.11 1.97
CA PRO A 63 -3.98 -2.80 3.39
C PRO A 63 -3.05 -1.67 3.84
N GLY A 64 -3.56 -0.74 4.61
CA GLY A 64 -2.79 0.36 5.17
C GLY A 64 -2.48 1.50 4.20
N THR A 65 -2.75 1.39 2.90
CA THR A 65 -2.40 2.43 1.92
C THR A 65 -3.39 3.59 1.92
N THR A 66 -2.90 4.78 1.57
CA THR A 66 -3.72 5.97 1.31
C THR A 66 -3.45 6.43 -0.11
N VAL A 67 -4.46 6.37 -0.95
CA VAL A 67 -4.32 6.55 -2.40
C VAL A 67 -5.50 7.31 -3.00
N VAL A 68 -5.32 7.83 -4.18
CA VAL A 68 -6.43 8.15 -5.08
C VAL A 68 -6.67 6.90 -5.92
N PRO A 69 -7.82 6.21 -5.79
CA PRO A 69 -8.02 4.89 -6.37
C PRO A 69 -8.35 4.96 -7.86
N VAL A 70 -7.40 5.39 -8.66
CA VAL A 70 -7.52 5.41 -10.12
C VAL A 70 -6.57 4.41 -10.74
N ASN A 71 -7.00 3.82 -11.83
CA ASN A 71 -6.15 2.93 -12.61
C ASN A 71 -5.09 3.78 -13.35
N ILE A 72 -3.85 3.59 -12.98
CA ILE A 72 -2.70 4.30 -13.57
C ILE A 72 -2.05 3.53 -14.73
N GLY A 73 -2.70 2.49 -15.18
CA GLY A 73 -2.25 1.66 -16.29
C GLY A 73 -1.22 0.61 -15.86
N THR A 74 -1.12 -0.43 -16.64
CA THR A 74 0.00 -1.38 -16.53
C THR A 74 1.19 -0.73 -17.22
N GLY A 75 2.27 -0.47 -16.49
CA GLY A 75 3.49 0.04 -17.09
C GLY A 75 3.83 -0.79 -18.32
N THR A 76 3.83 -0.18 -19.50
CA THR A 76 4.38 -0.85 -20.69
C THR A 76 5.88 -0.87 -20.56
N PRO A 77 6.56 -2.02 -20.71
CA PRO A 77 7.99 -2.03 -20.83
C PRO A 77 8.38 -1.07 -21.97
N ASP A 78 9.36 -0.23 -21.74
CA ASP A 78 9.98 0.46 -22.84
C ASP A 78 10.63 -0.57 -23.78
N SER A 79 11.19 -0.09 -24.87
CA SER A 79 11.90 -0.94 -25.83
C SER A 79 13.10 -1.70 -25.25
N SER A 80 13.51 -1.40 -24.00
CA SER A 80 14.57 -2.10 -23.27
C SER A 80 14.02 -3.26 -22.41
N GLY A 81 12.71 -3.42 -22.33
CA GLY A 81 12.04 -4.47 -21.53
C GLY A 81 11.84 -4.11 -20.07
N TYR A 82 12.20 -2.90 -19.66
CA TYR A 82 12.02 -2.39 -18.32
C TYR A 82 10.86 -1.40 -18.28
N ALA A 83 9.91 -1.63 -17.41
CA ALA A 83 9.08 -0.52 -16.97
C ALA A 83 10.02 0.50 -16.33
N GLN A 84 9.91 1.76 -16.74
CA GLN A 84 10.83 2.77 -16.22
C GLN A 84 10.50 3.03 -14.75
N GLY A 85 11.22 2.37 -13.86
CA GLY A 85 11.03 2.50 -12.42
C GLY A 85 11.18 3.92 -11.89
N GLY A 86 11.85 4.81 -12.64
CA GLY A 86 11.93 6.24 -12.34
C GLY A 86 10.59 6.97 -12.36
N ASP A 87 9.57 6.39 -12.98
CA ASP A 87 8.24 6.99 -13.05
C ASP A 87 7.44 6.83 -11.75
N TYR A 88 7.90 5.97 -10.83
CA TYR A 88 7.22 5.67 -9.56
C TYR A 88 8.05 6.07 -8.34
N CYS A 89 8.78 7.15 -8.42
CA CYS A 89 9.56 7.68 -7.31
C CYS A 89 8.83 8.82 -6.60
N SER A 90 8.92 8.83 -5.27
CA SER A 90 8.50 9.97 -4.47
C SER A 90 9.53 11.09 -4.54
N ASN A 91 9.10 12.32 -4.29
CA ASN A 91 9.98 13.46 -4.02
C ASN A 91 10.07 13.78 -2.51
N GLU A 92 9.55 12.91 -1.67
CA GLU A 92 9.58 13.05 -0.21
C GLU A 92 10.80 12.31 0.36
N SER A 93 11.61 13.00 1.15
CA SER A 93 12.85 12.45 1.70
C SER A 93 12.67 11.78 3.06
N TRP A 94 11.62 12.16 3.81
CA TRP A 94 11.44 11.72 5.19
C TRP A 94 10.81 10.34 5.27
N VAL A 95 11.61 9.38 5.69
CA VAL A 95 11.20 8.03 6.07
C VAL A 95 12.16 7.50 7.13
N GLY A 96 11.65 6.79 8.11
CA GLY A 96 12.50 6.20 9.13
C GLY A 96 11.71 5.60 10.28
N GLY A 97 12.45 5.17 11.28
CA GLY A 97 11.89 4.59 12.48
C GLY A 97 12.93 4.39 13.56
N SER A 98 12.46 4.00 14.73
CA SER A 98 13.29 3.70 15.90
C SER A 98 12.62 2.62 16.73
N THR A 99 13.41 1.93 17.54
CA THR A 99 12.91 0.90 18.46
C THR A 99 13.51 1.11 19.86
N ILE A 100 12.74 0.74 20.87
CA ILE A 100 13.21 0.65 22.25
C ILE A 100 12.56 -0.56 22.92
N GLY A 101 13.36 -1.56 23.26
CA GLY A 101 12.82 -2.84 23.74
C GLY A 101 11.85 -3.46 22.73
N ASN A 102 10.65 -3.79 23.20
CA ASN A 102 9.56 -4.35 22.39
C ASN A 102 8.69 -3.29 21.70
N TYR A 103 9.05 -2.02 21.79
CA TYR A 103 8.28 -0.93 21.17
C TYR A 103 8.98 -0.42 19.92
N GLY A 104 8.18 0.00 18.96
CA GLY A 104 8.69 0.56 17.73
C GLY A 104 7.87 1.76 17.25
N ILE A 105 8.51 2.61 16.50
CA ILE A 105 7.86 3.67 15.73
C ILE A 105 8.45 3.69 14.33
N SER A 106 7.61 3.86 13.35
CA SER A 106 8.04 4.17 11.99
C SER A 106 7.14 5.24 11.38
N GLY A 107 7.64 5.90 10.36
CA GLY A 107 6.88 6.93 9.70
C GLY A 107 7.47 7.33 8.37
N MET A 108 6.64 7.95 7.54
CA MET A 108 7.01 8.47 6.24
C MET A 108 6.21 9.71 5.88
N SER A 109 6.82 10.63 5.14
CA SER A 109 6.08 11.53 4.27
C SER A 109 5.81 10.79 2.97
N PHE A 110 4.58 10.89 2.48
CA PHE A 110 4.25 10.29 1.20
C PHE A 110 3.72 11.33 0.22
N SER A 111 4.00 11.11 -1.04
CA SER A 111 3.36 11.80 -2.15
C SER A 111 2.88 10.76 -3.14
N GLY A 112 1.63 10.90 -3.57
CA GLY A 112 1.09 10.11 -4.67
C GLY A 112 1.58 10.61 -6.03
N ALA A 113 2.55 11.52 -6.04
CA ALA A 113 3.13 12.01 -7.27
C ALA A 113 3.85 10.87 -7.97
N ILE A 114 3.32 10.49 -9.11
CA ILE A 114 4.09 9.80 -10.13
C ILE A 114 4.82 10.90 -10.86
N ALA A 115 6.12 10.93 -10.74
CA ALA A 115 6.93 12.07 -11.14
C ALA A 115 6.87 12.36 -12.65
N ASN A 116 6.54 11.38 -13.48
CA ASN A 116 6.41 11.57 -14.92
C ASN A 116 5.39 10.56 -15.51
N LYS A 117 4.44 11.07 -16.22
CA LYS A 117 3.59 10.48 -17.26
C LYS A 117 3.42 8.96 -17.21
N ALA A 118 2.44 8.47 -16.47
CA ALA A 118 1.92 7.14 -16.74
C ALA A 118 1.34 7.14 -18.18
N LYS A 119 1.98 6.45 -19.10
CA LYS A 119 1.40 6.17 -20.40
C LYS A 119 0.41 5.02 -20.23
N SER A 120 -0.86 5.33 -20.22
CA SER A 120 -1.90 4.34 -20.43
C SER A 120 -1.86 3.84 -21.87
N THR A 121 -2.15 2.57 -22.09
CA THR A 121 -2.38 2.01 -23.44
C THR A 121 -3.55 2.67 -24.16
N ASP A 122 -4.40 3.39 -23.44
CA ASP A 122 -5.64 3.99 -23.94
C ASP A 122 -5.59 5.50 -24.09
N GLY A 123 -4.42 6.10 -23.92
CA GLY A 123 -4.21 7.54 -24.02
C GLY A 123 -3.36 8.10 -22.87
N GLU A 124 -2.80 9.29 -23.05
CA GLU A 124 -2.03 9.97 -22.01
C GLU A 124 -2.96 10.33 -20.84
N ILE A 125 -2.98 9.51 -19.79
CA ILE A 125 -3.47 9.96 -18.50
C ILE A 125 -2.30 10.69 -17.83
N THR A 126 -2.32 11.99 -17.89
CA THR A 126 -1.45 12.81 -17.07
C THR A 126 -1.96 12.72 -15.63
N TYR A 127 -1.67 11.61 -14.97
CA TYR A 127 -1.93 11.44 -13.56
C TYR A 127 -0.81 12.15 -12.78
N ALA A 128 -1.12 13.31 -12.30
CA ALA A 128 -0.27 14.04 -11.38
C ALA A 128 -1.04 14.26 -10.07
N PRO A 129 -1.24 13.22 -9.25
CA PRO A 129 -1.89 13.42 -7.97
C PRO A 129 -1.01 14.31 -7.10
N ASN A 130 -1.58 15.40 -6.64
CA ASN A 130 -0.99 16.19 -5.57
C ASN A 130 -1.34 15.61 -4.19
N LEU A 131 -1.54 14.30 -4.13
CA LEU A 131 -1.77 13.60 -2.88
C LEU A 131 -0.50 13.65 -2.04
N LYS A 132 -0.62 14.23 -0.86
CA LYS A 132 0.46 14.31 0.12
C LYS A 132 -0.06 14.04 1.50
N GLY A 133 0.82 13.58 2.37
CA GLY A 133 0.51 13.36 3.77
C GLY A 133 1.68 12.76 4.52
N LYS A 134 1.43 12.47 5.78
CA LYS A 134 2.35 11.74 6.64
C LYS A 134 1.63 10.57 7.25
N LYS A 135 2.34 9.47 7.41
CA LYS A 135 1.89 8.29 8.11
C LYS A 135 2.87 7.92 9.20
N SER A 136 2.35 7.41 10.29
CA SER A 136 3.15 6.91 11.40
C SER A 136 2.51 5.66 11.97
N TRP A 137 3.35 4.73 12.37
CA TRP A 137 2.96 3.47 12.98
C TRP A 137 3.67 3.37 14.33
N PHE A 138 2.89 3.24 15.39
CA PHE A 138 3.39 3.01 16.74
C PHE A 138 3.08 1.58 17.12
N MET A 139 4.11 0.82 17.38
CA MET A 139 4.07 -0.62 17.59
C MET A 139 4.34 -0.92 19.06
N PHE A 140 3.35 -1.47 19.72
CA PHE A 140 3.37 -1.90 21.11
C PHE A 140 3.29 -3.43 21.18
N GLU A 141 3.28 -3.99 22.39
CA GLU A 141 3.26 -5.45 22.55
C GLU A 141 2.00 -6.10 21.94
N ASN A 142 0.83 -5.49 22.14
CA ASN A 142 -0.45 -6.04 21.70
C ASN A 142 -1.26 -5.09 20.80
N GLU A 143 -0.65 -3.98 20.40
CA GLU A 143 -1.35 -2.94 19.65
C GLU A 143 -0.46 -2.32 18.60
N ILE A 144 -1.04 -2.05 17.45
CA ILE A 144 -0.43 -1.21 16.41
C ILE A 144 -1.34 -0.01 16.17
N VAL A 145 -0.84 1.18 16.46
CA VAL A 145 -1.57 2.43 16.21
C VAL A 145 -1.08 3.04 14.92
N CYS A 146 -1.97 3.16 13.94
CA CYS A 146 -1.69 3.74 12.63
C CYS A 146 -2.30 5.15 12.57
N LEU A 147 -1.49 6.16 12.28
CA LEU A 147 -1.93 7.55 12.19
C LEU A 147 -1.64 8.12 10.80
N GLY A 148 -2.59 8.93 10.31
CA GLY A 148 -2.42 9.75 9.12
C GLY A 148 -2.60 11.23 9.47
N ALA A 149 -1.77 12.10 8.90
CA ALA A 149 -1.84 13.54 9.12
C ALA A 149 -1.53 14.33 7.86
N GLY A 150 -2.19 15.49 7.71
CA GLY A 150 -1.96 16.41 6.60
C GLY A 150 -2.31 15.81 5.25
N ILE A 151 -3.21 14.84 5.20
CA ILE A 151 -3.63 14.19 3.96
C ILE A 151 -4.40 15.21 3.13
N GLN A 152 -3.92 15.48 1.94
CA GLN A 152 -4.52 16.43 1.02
C GLN A 152 -4.30 16.01 -0.43
N ASN A 153 -5.30 16.21 -1.26
CA ASN A 153 -5.21 16.04 -2.70
C ASN A 153 -5.57 17.38 -3.37
N LYS A 154 -4.56 18.11 -3.84
CA LYS A 154 -4.76 19.40 -4.50
C LYS A 154 -4.61 19.24 -6.01
N GLY A 155 -5.59 19.67 -6.76
CA GLY A 155 -5.55 19.70 -8.22
C GLY A 155 -6.29 18.60 -8.94
N MET A 156 -6.87 17.63 -8.21
CA MET A 156 -7.79 16.65 -8.76
C MET A 156 -9.01 16.55 -7.86
N ASP A 157 -10.18 16.67 -8.42
CA ASP A 157 -11.46 16.46 -7.73
C ASP A 157 -11.78 14.95 -7.72
N LEU A 158 -10.91 14.20 -7.04
CA LEU A 158 -11.03 12.74 -6.89
C LEU A 158 -10.92 12.38 -5.41
N PRO A 159 -11.68 11.39 -4.95
CA PRO A 159 -11.64 10.93 -3.58
C PRO A 159 -10.27 10.38 -3.21
N VAL A 160 -9.89 10.58 -1.97
CA VAL A 160 -8.75 9.90 -1.34
C VAL A 160 -9.29 8.82 -0.44
N GLU A 161 -8.80 7.61 -0.60
CA GLU A 161 -9.20 6.47 0.22
C GLU A 161 -8.02 5.99 1.06
N THR A 162 -8.28 5.64 2.32
CA THR A 162 -7.37 4.88 3.14
C THR A 162 -7.96 3.49 3.36
N THR A 163 -7.29 2.48 2.87
CA THR A 163 -7.67 1.09 3.09
C THR A 163 -7.15 0.66 4.46
N ILE A 164 -8.06 0.35 5.36
CA ILE A 164 -7.70 -0.14 6.70
C ILE A 164 -7.22 -1.58 6.60
N GLU A 165 -8.02 -2.43 5.96
CA GLU A 165 -7.70 -3.84 5.76
C GLU A 165 -8.29 -4.34 4.44
N ASN A 166 -7.63 -5.30 3.84
CA ASN A 166 -8.08 -6.05 2.68
C ASN A 166 -7.54 -7.47 2.81
N ARG A 167 -8.27 -8.29 3.56
CA ARG A 167 -7.83 -9.60 4.02
C ARG A 167 -8.70 -10.70 3.43
N ARG A 168 -8.10 -11.84 3.17
CA ARG A 168 -8.84 -13.05 2.84
C ARG A 168 -9.64 -13.54 4.06
N LEU A 169 -10.81 -14.09 3.81
CA LEU A 169 -11.65 -14.73 4.81
C LEU A 169 -11.37 -16.24 4.94
N GLY A 170 -10.11 -16.65 4.75
CA GLY A 170 -9.70 -18.04 4.71
C GLY A 170 -9.85 -18.64 3.32
N THR A 171 -9.40 -19.89 3.15
CA THR A 171 -9.41 -20.61 1.87
C THR A 171 -10.83 -20.77 1.30
N ASP A 172 -11.78 -21.06 2.17
CA ASP A 172 -13.19 -21.29 1.81
C ASP A 172 -14.12 -20.12 2.16
N GLY A 173 -13.55 -19.00 2.63
CA GLY A 173 -14.31 -17.83 3.05
C GLY A 173 -15.05 -18.05 4.39
N GLU A 174 -14.57 -18.96 5.21
CA GLU A 174 -15.26 -19.38 6.46
C GLU A 174 -14.95 -18.48 7.66
N ASN A 175 -13.94 -17.62 7.58
CA ASN A 175 -13.63 -16.70 8.67
C ASN A 175 -14.75 -15.67 8.83
N ALA A 176 -15.22 -15.51 10.06
CA ALA A 176 -16.25 -14.53 10.36
C ALA A 176 -15.76 -13.10 10.07
N PHE A 177 -16.58 -12.32 9.40
CA PHE A 177 -16.36 -10.90 9.19
C PHE A 177 -17.32 -10.09 10.06
N VAL A 178 -16.77 -9.37 11.02
CA VAL A 178 -17.57 -8.64 12.03
C VAL A 178 -17.34 -7.14 11.86
N VAL A 179 -18.39 -6.38 11.64
CA VAL A 179 -18.37 -4.91 11.56
C VAL A 179 -19.25 -4.33 12.66
N ASN A 180 -18.69 -3.47 13.50
CA ASN A 180 -19.40 -2.83 14.61
C ASN A 180 -20.06 -3.83 15.58
N GLY A 181 -19.46 -5.02 15.72
CA GLY A 181 -19.98 -6.08 16.58
C GLY A 181 -21.03 -6.99 15.94
N GLU A 182 -21.37 -6.75 14.69
CA GLU A 182 -22.32 -7.58 13.93
C GLU A 182 -21.59 -8.40 12.87
N GLU A 183 -21.83 -9.71 12.87
CA GLU A 183 -21.34 -10.59 11.81
C GLU A 183 -22.06 -10.28 10.50
N THR A 184 -21.30 -10.10 9.45
CA THR A 184 -21.84 -9.74 8.14
C THR A 184 -21.42 -10.76 7.08
N ASN A 185 -22.38 -11.29 6.35
CA ASN A 185 -22.19 -12.22 5.23
C ASN A 185 -22.08 -11.43 3.91
N LEU A 186 -21.17 -10.50 3.83
CA LEU A 186 -21.02 -9.74 2.59
C LEU A 186 -20.07 -10.45 1.62
N PRO A 187 -20.51 -10.72 0.37
CA PRO A 187 -19.60 -10.63 -0.72
C PRO A 187 -19.24 -9.13 -0.86
N MET A 188 -18.16 -8.69 -0.24
CA MET A 188 -17.68 -7.34 -0.48
C MET A 188 -17.22 -7.26 -1.92
N LYS A 189 -17.93 -6.43 -2.69
CA LYS A 189 -17.54 -6.07 -4.05
C LYS A 189 -16.45 -5.02 -4.03
#